data_58f4f0228f521422719acaab8fcc78c4
#
_entry.id   58f4f0228f521422719acaab8fcc78c4
#
_cell.length_a   1.000
_cell.length_b   1.000
_cell.length_c   1.000
_cell.angle_alpha   90.00
_cell.angle_beta   90.00
_cell.angle_gamma   90.00
#
_symmetry.space_group_name_H-M   'P 1'
#
loop_
_entity.id
_entity.type
_entity.pdbx_description
1 polymer ?
#
loop_
_entity_poly.entity_id
_entity_poly.type
_entity_poly.pdbx_seq_one_letter_code
_entity_poly.pdbx_strand_id
1 'polypeptide(L)'
;MNEKFLELPEEKQLRVINAAMEVFAKNEYKHAITDDIASKAGISKGLLFYYFKNKKNLYLHVFHYTMDIMREQIWDAKFQEIDDFFELIEYASYKKCVIIEKNPYLMDFIMKCVFGDKENVPPELQNDITQEKATIYSVYFNNINLNKFRDDISPEYLLRMLTWLSEGYVLEKKMQGKELLIDEIMADYKQWSQYFRRIAYKEEYLNESN
;
A
#
# COMPACT_ATOMS: atom_id res chain seq x y z
N MET A 1 19.77 4.85 8.65
CA MET A 1 20.14 3.42 8.59
C MET A 1 21.63 3.33 8.37
N ASN A 2 22.30 2.27 8.84
CA ASN A 2 23.72 2.02 8.60
C ASN A 2 23.85 1.23 7.27
N GLU A 3 24.80 1.62 6.40
CA GLU A 3 25.09 0.92 5.12
C GLU A 3 25.38 -0.57 5.32
N LYS A 4 25.96 -0.94 6.46
CA LYS A 4 26.20 -2.34 6.85
C LYS A 4 24.94 -3.22 6.89
N PHE A 5 23.75 -2.65 7.03
CA PHE A 5 22.50 -3.40 6.91
C PHE A 5 22.25 -3.83 5.47
N LEU A 6 22.53 -2.96 4.50
CA LEU A 6 22.36 -3.23 3.07
C LEU A 6 23.41 -4.23 2.53
N GLU A 7 24.55 -4.38 3.21
CA GLU A 7 25.57 -5.37 2.87
C GLU A 7 25.21 -6.80 3.33
N LEU A 8 24.15 -6.94 4.15
CA LEU A 8 23.69 -8.26 4.58
C LEU A 8 23.10 -9.06 3.41
N PRO A 9 23.19 -10.40 3.44
CA PRO A 9 22.38 -11.22 2.52
C PRO A 9 20.91 -10.85 2.61
N GLU A 10 20.22 -10.82 1.46
CA GLU A 10 18.83 -10.42 1.34
C GLU A 10 17.91 -11.16 2.33
N GLU A 11 18.08 -12.46 2.50
CA GLU A 11 17.35 -13.27 3.47
C GLU A 11 17.43 -12.71 4.90
N LYS A 12 18.63 -12.23 5.30
CA LYS A 12 18.81 -11.64 6.63
C LYS A 12 18.15 -10.26 6.74
N GLN A 13 18.22 -9.45 5.68
CA GLN A 13 17.52 -8.16 5.64
C GLN A 13 16.01 -8.38 5.76
N LEU A 14 15.44 -9.27 4.95
CA LEU A 14 14.01 -9.61 4.94
C LEU A 14 13.53 -10.13 6.30
N ARG A 15 14.34 -10.98 6.96
CA ARG A 15 13.98 -11.49 8.28
C ARG A 15 13.87 -10.38 9.32
N VAL A 16 14.76 -9.39 9.30
CA VAL A 16 14.70 -8.24 10.21
C VAL A 16 13.49 -7.34 9.88
N ILE A 17 13.27 -7.05 8.59
CA ILE A 17 12.17 -6.21 8.13
C ILE A 17 10.82 -6.86 8.45
N ASN A 18 10.65 -8.15 8.16
CA ASN A 18 9.41 -8.88 8.44
C ASN A 18 9.12 -8.97 9.95
N ALA A 19 10.14 -9.23 10.77
CA ALA A 19 10.00 -9.22 12.23
C ALA A 19 9.56 -7.84 12.75
N ALA A 20 10.13 -6.76 12.22
CA ALA A 20 9.76 -5.40 12.59
C ALA A 20 8.33 -5.07 12.10
N MET A 21 7.99 -5.42 10.86
CA MET A 21 6.66 -5.23 10.30
C MET A 21 5.59 -5.96 11.14
N GLU A 22 5.82 -7.22 11.50
CA GLU A 22 4.90 -7.98 12.36
C GLU A 22 4.67 -7.30 13.71
N VAL A 23 5.74 -6.88 14.37
CA VAL A 23 5.62 -6.24 15.70
C VAL A 23 4.92 -4.89 15.59
N PHE A 24 5.22 -4.08 14.59
CA PHE A 24 4.56 -2.81 14.36
C PHE A 24 3.12 -2.96 13.87
N ALA A 25 2.80 -4.01 13.13
CA ALA A 25 1.42 -4.31 12.73
C ALA A 25 0.55 -4.71 13.93
N LYS A 26 1.10 -5.45 14.89
CA LYS A 26 0.37 -5.94 16.08
C LYS A 26 0.27 -4.91 17.21
N ASN A 27 1.22 -3.99 17.30
CA ASN A 27 1.31 -3.02 18.39
C ASN A 27 1.31 -1.58 17.86
N GLU A 28 0.82 -0.64 18.68
CA GLU A 28 1.04 0.78 18.40
C GLU A 28 2.55 1.10 18.45
N TYR A 29 3.00 2.06 17.64
CA TYR A 29 4.42 2.42 17.58
C TYR A 29 5.04 2.67 18.97
N LYS A 30 4.34 3.42 19.84
CA LYS A 30 4.84 3.71 21.20
C LYS A 30 5.06 2.44 22.02
N HIS A 31 4.19 1.45 21.89
CA HIS A 31 4.16 0.21 22.67
C HIS A 31 4.95 -0.93 22.01
N ALA A 32 5.35 -0.79 20.75
CA ALA A 32 6.16 -1.79 20.06
C ALA A 32 7.55 -1.93 20.72
N ILE A 33 7.86 -3.15 21.14
CA ILE A 33 9.08 -3.48 21.90
C ILE A 33 10.16 -3.94 20.93
N THR A 34 11.30 -3.25 20.92
CA THR A 34 12.43 -3.57 20.02
C THR A 34 13.14 -4.87 20.38
N ASP A 35 13.01 -5.35 21.62
CA ASP A 35 13.53 -6.67 22.02
C ASP A 35 12.75 -7.78 21.34
N ASP A 36 11.43 -7.64 21.18
CA ASP A 36 10.58 -8.59 20.45
C ASP A 36 10.97 -8.65 18.97
N ILE A 37 11.26 -7.48 18.38
CA ILE A 37 11.75 -7.41 16.99
C ILE A 37 13.08 -8.13 16.86
N ALA A 38 14.04 -7.85 17.74
CA ALA A 38 15.36 -8.47 17.70
C ALA A 38 15.26 -10.00 17.89
N SER A 39 14.47 -10.44 18.86
CA SER A 39 14.21 -11.86 19.13
C SER A 39 13.62 -12.58 17.91
N LYS A 40 12.56 -12.03 17.31
CA LYS A 40 11.93 -12.59 16.10
C LYS A 40 12.88 -12.62 14.90
N ALA A 41 13.72 -11.58 14.76
CA ALA A 41 14.72 -11.49 13.71
C ALA A 41 15.94 -12.43 13.94
N GLY A 42 16.06 -13.03 15.13
CA GLY A 42 17.21 -13.87 15.49
C GLY A 42 18.52 -13.09 15.60
N ILE A 43 18.46 -11.83 16.06
CA ILE A 43 19.63 -10.97 16.28
C ILE A 43 19.59 -10.36 17.69
N SER A 44 20.73 -9.85 18.16
CA SER A 44 20.75 -9.10 19.41
C SER A 44 20.15 -7.71 19.27
N LYS A 45 19.60 -7.16 20.36
CA LYS A 45 19.11 -5.77 20.41
C LYS A 45 20.22 -4.77 20.05
N GLY A 46 21.45 -5.03 20.50
CA GLY A 46 22.60 -4.19 20.16
C GLY A 46 22.87 -4.15 18.66
N LEU A 47 22.74 -5.29 17.97
CA LEU A 47 22.90 -5.37 16.53
C LEU A 47 21.75 -4.65 15.79
N LEU A 48 20.51 -4.76 16.27
CA LEU A 48 19.38 -4.03 15.72
C LEU A 48 19.63 -2.51 15.78
N PHE A 49 20.08 -1.99 16.94
CA PHE A 49 20.38 -0.56 17.07
C PHE A 49 21.69 -0.14 16.36
N TYR A 50 22.62 -1.03 16.15
CA TYR A 50 23.76 -0.78 15.28
C TYR A 50 23.31 -0.50 13.84
N TYR A 51 22.33 -1.23 13.31
CA TYR A 51 21.79 -1.02 11.96
C TYR A 51 20.90 0.22 11.85
N PHE A 52 19.99 0.42 12.79
CA PHE A 52 18.92 1.42 12.65
C PHE A 52 19.03 2.62 13.60
N LYS A 53 20.00 2.63 14.52
CA LYS A 53 20.23 3.65 15.56
C LYS A 53 19.12 3.73 16.62
N ASN A 54 17.86 3.72 16.24
CA ASN A 54 16.69 3.81 17.13
C ASN A 54 15.44 3.20 16.49
N LYS A 55 14.38 3.04 17.30
CA LYS A 55 13.08 2.50 16.88
C LYS A 55 12.44 3.33 15.75
N LYS A 56 12.59 4.67 15.80
CA LYS A 56 12.05 5.57 14.77
C LYS A 56 12.61 5.27 13.39
N ASN A 57 13.94 5.20 13.31
CA ASN A 57 14.58 4.94 12.01
C ASN A 57 14.26 3.54 11.47
N LEU A 58 14.09 2.55 12.34
CA LEU A 58 13.61 1.22 11.93
C LEU A 58 12.18 1.30 11.38
N TYR A 59 11.28 2.01 12.06
CA TYR A 59 9.89 2.17 11.64
C TYR A 59 9.78 2.84 10.27
N LEU A 60 10.48 3.95 10.07
CA LEU A 60 10.52 4.67 8.79
C LEU A 60 11.14 3.81 7.69
N HIS A 61 12.19 3.03 8.01
CA HIS A 61 12.79 2.11 7.03
C HIS A 61 11.80 1.01 6.59
N VAL A 62 11.05 0.43 7.53
CA VAL A 62 10.01 -0.57 7.21
C VAL A 62 8.92 0.06 6.34
N PHE A 63 8.52 1.31 6.63
CA PHE A 63 7.55 2.03 5.81
C PHE A 63 8.05 2.23 4.37
N HIS A 64 9.26 2.77 4.20
CA HIS A 64 9.83 2.96 2.86
C HIS A 64 10.00 1.65 2.10
N TYR A 65 10.51 0.61 2.75
CA TYR A 65 10.62 -0.73 2.17
C TYR A 65 9.25 -1.25 1.68
N THR A 66 8.20 -1.03 2.47
CA THR A 66 6.83 -1.40 2.08
C THR A 66 6.36 -0.64 0.85
N MET A 67 6.64 0.68 0.79
CA MET A 67 6.31 1.49 -0.39
C MET A 67 7.10 1.07 -1.63
N ASP A 68 8.37 0.70 -1.48
CA ASP A 68 9.22 0.23 -2.59
C ASP A 68 8.70 -1.08 -3.17
N ILE A 69 8.34 -2.07 -2.34
CA ILE A 69 7.68 -3.31 -2.82
C ILE A 69 6.41 -2.98 -3.61
N MET A 70 5.57 -2.07 -3.09
CA MET A 70 4.33 -1.69 -3.77
C MET A 70 4.62 -1.05 -5.14
N ARG A 71 5.62 -0.18 -5.23
CA ARG A 71 6.04 0.44 -6.49
C ARG A 71 6.55 -0.58 -7.49
N GLU A 72 7.53 -1.38 -7.10
CA GLU A 72 8.19 -2.34 -7.98
C GLU A 72 7.24 -3.40 -8.54
N GLN A 73 6.28 -3.84 -7.74
CA GLN A 73 5.37 -4.91 -8.13
C GLN A 73 4.10 -4.41 -8.83
N ILE A 74 3.68 -3.17 -8.61
CA ILE A 74 2.47 -2.61 -9.23
C ILE A 74 2.83 -1.85 -10.51
N TRP A 75 3.88 -1.02 -10.51
CA TRP A 75 4.23 -0.12 -11.62
C TRP A 75 5.13 -0.81 -12.66
N ASP A 76 4.77 -2.02 -13.05
CA ASP A 76 5.46 -2.78 -14.08
C ASP A 76 5.16 -2.27 -15.50
N ALA A 77 5.75 -2.92 -16.51
CA ALA A 77 5.58 -2.52 -17.91
C ALA A 77 4.10 -2.51 -18.34
N LYS A 78 3.30 -3.50 -17.89
CA LYS A 78 1.88 -3.55 -18.21
C LYS A 78 1.10 -2.37 -17.61
N PHE A 79 1.42 -1.99 -16.38
CA PHE A 79 0.82 -0.80 -15.75
C PHE A 79 1.06 0.47 -16.60
N GLN A 80 2.26 0.60 -17.21
CA GLN A 80 2.62 1.76 -18.04
C GLN A 80 1.94 1.78 -19.41
N GLU A 81 1.43 0.62 -19.89
CA GLU A 81 0.75 0.51 -21.19
C GLU A 81 -0.76 0.79 -21.11
N ILE A 82 -1.36 0.71 -19.91
CA ILE A 82 -2.80 0.90 -19.74
C ILE A 82 -3.14 2.39 -19.78
N ASP A 83 -4.02 2.79 -20.73
CA ASP A 83 -4.52 4.16 -20.89
C ASP A 83 -5.96 4.34 -20.39
N ASP A 84 -6.66 3.24 -20.08
CA ASP A 84 -7.99 3.29 -19.50
C ASP A 84 -7.93 3.33 -17.97
N PHE A 85 -8.57 4.34 -17.38
CA PHE A 85 -8.53 4.55 -15.94
C PHE A 85 -9.06 3.36 -15.12
N PHE A 86 -10.20 2.79 -15.51
CA PHE A 86 -10.80 1.70 -14.74
C PHE A 86 -10.03 0.40 -14.89
N GLU A 87 -9.47 0.13 -16.07
CA GLU A 87 -8.58 -1.01 -16.29
C GLU A 87 -7.29 -0.87 -15.46
N LEU A 88 -6.71 0.33 -15.42
CA LEU A 88 -5.51 0.60 -14.63
C LEU A 88 -5.76 0.36 -13.14
N ILE A 89 -6.88 0.89 -12.61
CA ILE A 89 -7.22 0.75 -11.20
C ILE A 89 -7.53 -0.72 -10.86
N GLU A 90 -8.24 -1.44 -11.74
CA GLU A 90 -8.49 -2.89 -11.56
C GLU A 90 -7.18 -3.67 -11.55
N TYR A 91 -6.30 -3.43 -12.50
CA TYR A 91 -4.98 -4.04 -12.55
C TYR A 91 -4.16 -3.78 -11.28
N ALA A 92 -4.07 -2.51 -10.87
CA ALA A 92 -3.34 -2.12 -9.65
C ALA A 92 -3.94 -2.74 -8.38
N SER A 93 -5.27 -2.83 -8.30
CA SER A 93 -5.97 -3.46 -7.16
C SER A 93 -5.67 -4.95 -7.07
N TYR A 94 -5.71 -5.67 -8.20
CA TYR A 94 -5.31 -7.07 -8.23
C TYR A 94 -3.85 -7.28 -7.77
N LYS A 95 -2.91 -6.47 -8.29
CA LYS A 95 -1.50 -6.53 -7.87
C LYS A 95 -1.33 -6.27 -6.38
N LYS A 96 -2.05 -5.30 -5.82
CA LYS A 96 -2.07 -5.06 -4.35
C LYS A 96 -2.55 -6.28 -3.58
N CYS A 97 -3.63 -6.92 -4.01
CA CYS A 97 -4.14 -8.14 -3.36
C CYS A 97 -3.07 -9.24 -3.34
N VAL A 98 -2.40 -9.51 -4.46
CA VAL A 98 -1.32 -10.50 -4.55
C VAL A 98 -0.14 -10.18 -3.62
N ILE A 99 0.22 -8.88 -3.49
CA ILE A 99 1.28 -8.46 -2.57
C ILE A 99 0.88 -8.70 -1.12
N ILE A 100 -0.36 -8.36 -0.77
CA ILE A 100 -0.89 -8.51 0.59
C ILE A 100 -0.97 -9.99 1.00
N GLU A 101 -1.40 -10.86 0.09
CA GLU A 101 -1.46 -12.31 0.34
C GLU A 101 -0.07 -12.89 0.69
N LYS A 102 0.97 -12.42 0.00
CA LYS A 102 2.36 -12.84 0.25
C LYS A 102 2.99 -12.22 1.50
N ASN A 103 2.43 -11.12 2.00
CA ASN A 103 2.96 -10.32 3.10
C ASN A 103 1.88 -10.08 4.17
N PRO A 104 1.61 -11.03 5.07
CA PRO A 104 0.43 -11.02 5.94
C PRO A 104 0.33 -9.83 6.89
N TYR A 105 1.44 -9.18 7.22
CA TYR A 105 1.46 -8.01 8.13
C TYR A 105 1.52 -6.67 7.40
N LEU A 106 1.69 -6.68 6.07
CA LEU A 106 1.89 -5.47 5.27
C LEU A 106 0.69 -4.55 5.34
N MET A 107 -0.53 -5.08 5.12
CA MET A 107 -1.74 -4.27 5.15
C MET A 107 -1.98 -3.67 6.54
N ASP A 108 -1.85 -4.46 7.61
CA ASP A 108 -2.05 -3.97 8.97
C ASP A 108 -1.04 -2.90 9.36
N PHE A 109 0.20 -3.05 8.92
CA PHE A 109 1.23 -2.05 9.12
C PHE A 109 0.92 -0.75 8.36
N ILE A 110 0.56 -0.84 7.06
CA ILE A 110 0.18 0.34 6.27
C ILE A 110 -1.04 1.05 6.87
N MET A 111 -2.07 0.30 7.26
CA MET A 111 -3.28 0.87 7.87
C MET A 111 -2.94 1.64 9.14
N LYS A 112 -2.03 1.14 9.98
CA LYS A 112 -1.55 1.88 11.16
C LYS A 112 -0.72 3.12 10.80
N CYS A 113 0.10 3.05 9.76
CA CYS A 113 0.85 4.22 9.29
C CYS A 113 -0.07 5.35 8.79
N VAL A 114 -1.10 5.00 8.03
CA VAL A 114 -1.94 5.96 7.31
C VAL A 114 -3.13 6.47 8.13
N PHE A 115 -3.76 5.58 8.91
CA PHE A 115 -4.99 5.85 9.67
C PHE A 115 -4.82 5.80 11.18
N GLY A 116 -3.66 5.35 11.66
CA GLY A 116 -3.36 5.34 13.09
C GLY A 116 -3.31 6.75 13.69
N ASP A 117 -3.42 6.81 15.00
CA ASP A 117 -3.29 8.05 15.73
C ASP A 117 -1.92 8.69 15.47
N LYS A 118 -1.92 9.94 15.01
CA LYS A 118 -0.72 10.71 14.68
C LYS A 118 0.26 10.83 15.85
N GLU A 119 -0.22 10.75 17.07
CA GLU A 119 0.64 10.75 18.27
C GLU A 119 1.37 9.40 18.45
N ASN A 120 0.89 8.35 17.81
CA ASN A 120 1.43 6.99 17.90
C ASN A 120 2.36 6.61 16.76
N VAL A 121 2.74 7.54 15.89
CA VAL A 121 3.69 7.33 14.79
C VAL A 121 4.77 8.41 14.81
N PRO A 122 5.95 8.16 14.21
CA PRO A 122 6.97 9.20 14.06
C PRO A 122 6.41 10.43 13.31
N PRO A 123 6.68 11.67 13.77
CA PRO A 123 6.17 12.88 13.12
C PRO A 123 6.58 13.00 11.63
N GLU A 124 7.78 12.54 11.29
CA GLU A 124 8.34 12.57 9.94
C GLU A 124 7.50 11.73 8.96
N LEU A 125 6.83 10.68 9.45
CA LEU A 125 6.00 9.80 8.64
C LEU A 125 4.86 10.55 7.92
N GLN A 126 4.33 11.62 8.49
CA GLN A 126 3.25 12.40 7.85
C GLN A 126 3.72 13.08 6.56
N ASN A 127 4.96 13.56 6.53
CA ASN A 127 5.55 14.14 5.32
C ASN A 127 5.79 13.04 4.27
N ASP A 128 6.32 11.90 4.69
CA ASP A 128 6.58 10.76 3.81
C ASP A 128 5.26 10.25 3.18
N ILE A 129 4.19 10.10 3.97
CA ILE A 129 2.86 9.71 3.46
C ILE A 129 2.33 10.75 2.47
N THR A 130 2.53 12.04 2.74
CA THR A 130 2.06 13.11 1.84
C THR A 130 2.79 13.06 0.50
N GLN A 131 4.10 12.86 0.52
CA GLN A 131 4.91 12.71 -0.69
C GLN A 131 4.53 11.45 -1.47
N GLU A 132 4.33 10.32 -0.77
CA GLU A 132 3.88 9.06 -1.40
C GLU A 132 2.53 9.24 -2.12
N LYS A 133 1.56 9.88 -1.47
CA LYS A 133 0.27 10.16 -2.11
C LYS A 133 0.42 10.99 -3.37
N ALA A 134 1.23 12.05 -3.34
CA ALA A 134 1.47 12.89 -4.52
C ALA A 134 2.13 12.10 -5.66
N THR A 135 3.10 11.25 -5.34
CA THR A 135 3.77 10.37 -6.32
C THR A 135 2.79 9.38 -6.94
N ILE A 136 1.96 8.71 -6.12
CA ILE A 136 0.93 7.77 -6.58
C ILE A 136 -0.01 8.47 -7.56
N TYR A 137 -0.54 9.65 -7.22
CA TYR A 137 -1.41 10.40 -8.13
C TYR A 137 -0.74 10.70 -9.47
N SER A 138 0.50 11.20 -9.44
CA SER A 138 1.26 11.50 -10.66
C SER A 138 1.43 10.26 -11.55
N VAL A 139 1.79 9.12 -10.96
CA VAL A 139 2.02 7.87 -11.70
C VAL A 139 0.73 7.31 -12.28
N TYR A 140 -0.37 7.32 -11.53
CA TYR A 140 -1.65 6.80 -12.00
C TYR A 140 -2.25 7.59 -13.16
N PHE A 141 -2.00 8.90 -13.23
CA PHE A 141 -2.55 9.73 -14.31
C PHE A 141 -1.59 10.00 -15.47
N ASN A 142 -0.38 9.45 -15.43
CA ASN A 142 0.65 9.73 -16.42
C ASN A 142 0.24 9.35 -17.86
N ASN A 143 -0.42 8.20 -18.04
CA ASN A 143 -0.80 7.67 -19.35
C ASN A 143 -2.31 7.59 -19.59
N ILE A 144 -3.12 8.03 -18.63
CA ILE A 144 -4.58 7.91 -18.73
C ILE A 144 -5.14 8.86 -19.79
N ASN A 145 -5.98 8.31 -20.67
CA ASN A 145 -6.74 9.09 -21.65
C ASN A 145 -7.90 9.83 -20.96
N LEU A 146 -7.62 11.05 -20.52
CA LEU A 146 -8.60 11.90 -19.81
C LEU A 146 -9.79 12.32 -20.71
N ASN A 147 -9.69 12.21 -22.05
CA ASN A 147 -10.78 12.54 -22.96
C ASN A 147 -11.97 11.58 -22.82
N LYS A 148 -11.75 10.39 -22.25
CA LYS A 148 -12.84 9.43 -21.96
C LYS A 148 -13.81 9.95 -20.92
N PHE A 149 -13.37 10.83 -20.02
CA PHE A 149 -14.21 11.36 -18.95
C PHE A 149 -15.16 12.45 -19.45
N ARG A 150 -16.32 12.53 -18.84
CA ARG A 150 -17.26 13.65 -18.97
C ARG A 150 -16.63 14.89 -18.32
N ASP A 151 -16.94 16.04 -18.85
CA ASP A 151 -16.35 17.32 -18.43
C ASP A 151 -16.77 17.74 -16.99
N ASP A 152 -17.86 17.17 -16.48
CA ASP A 152 -18.37 17.40 -15.11
C ASP A 152 -17.79 16.44 -14.06
N ILE A 153 -16.90 15.52 -14.45
CA ILE A 153 -16.28 14.52 -13.56
C ILE A 153 -14.82 14.84 -13.31
N SER A 154 -14.40 14.83 -12.05
CA SER A 154 -12.98 14.88 -11.67
C SER A 154 -12.43 13.46 -11.55
N PRO A 155 -11.49 13.02 -12.41
CA PRO A 155 -10.85 11.71 -12.32
C PRO A 155 -10.08 11.52 -11.01
N GLU A 156 -9.46 12.58 -10.48
CA GLU A 156 -8.73 12.54 -9.21
C GLU A 156 -9.68 12.30 -8.04
N TYR A 157 -10.86 12.96 -8.06
CA TYR A 157 -11.86 12.74 -7.01
C TYR A 157 -12.45 11.33 -7.09
N LEU A 158 -12.64 10.81 -8.29
CA LEU A 158 -13.08 9.45 -8.52
C LEU A 158 -12.08 8.42 -7.99
N LEU A 159 -10.78 8.63 -8.21
CA LEU A 159 -9.72 7.78 -7.62
C LEU A 159 -9.80 7.79 -6.09
N ARG A 160 -10.03 8.95 -5.48
CA ARG A 160 -10.20 9.06 -4.02
C ARG A 160 -11.43 8.29 -3.54
N MET A 161 -12.56 8.38 -4.24
CA MET A 161 -13.79 7.64 -3.89
C MET A 161 -13.56 6.13 -3.95
N LEU A 162 -12.93 5.63 -5.01
CA LEU A 162 -12.58 4.21 -5.15
C LEU A 162 -11.60 3.75 -4.06
N THR A 163 -10.67 4.62 -3.68
CA THR A 163 -9.76 4.34 -2.55
C THR A 163 -10.55 4.20 -1.24
N TRP A 164 -11.44 5.13 -0.91
CA TRP A 164 -12.26 5.07 0.30
C TRP A 164 -13.18 3.85 0.34
N LEU A 165 -13.75 3.46 -0.81
CA LEU A 165 -14.56 2.24 -0.92
C LEU A 165 -13.71 1.00 -0.61
N SER A 166 -12.53 0.89 -1.20
CA SER A 166 -11.61 -0.23 -0.97
C SER A 166 -11.15 -0.32 0.48
N GLU A 167 -10.82 0.83 1.09
CA GLU A 167 -10.42 0.92 2.49
C GLU A 167 -11.56 0.53 3.43
N GLY A 168 -12.77 1.04 3.18
CA GLY A 168 -13.98 0.70 3.94
C GLY A 168 -14.33 -0.77 3.84
N TYR A 169 -14.22 -1.36 2.65
CA TYR A 169 -14.44 -2.78 2.42
C TYR A 169 -13.46 -3.66 3.23
N VAL A 170 -12.17 -3.35 3.16
CA VAL A 170 -11.14 -4.09 3.92
C VAL A 170 -11.39 -3.97 5.43
N LEU A 171 -11.72 -2.77 5.91
CA LEU A 171 -12.02 -2.54 7.32
C LEU A 171 -13.24 -3.34 7.76
N GLU A 172 -14.32 -3.33 6.98
CA GLU A 172 -15.54 -4.08 7.26
C GLU A 172 -15.28 -5.59 7.37
N LYS A 173 -14.57 -6.17 6.37
CA LYS A 173 -14.20 -7.61 6.40
C LYS A 173 -13.40 -7.96 7.65
N LYS A 174 -12.43 -7.12 8.04
CA LYS A 174 -11.63 -7.30 9.26
C LYS A 174 -12.48 -7.24 10.52
N MET A 175 -13.40 -6.27 10.63
CA MET A 175 -14.30 -6.15 11.77
C MET A 175 -15.23 -7.37 11.92
N GLN A 176 -15.57 -8.02 10.80
CA GLN A 176 -16.36 -9.25 10.77
C GLN A 176 -15.51 -10.51 11.03
N GLY A 177 -14.18 -10.38 11.19
CA GLY A 177 -13.26 -11.51 11.32
C GLY A 177 -13.20 -12.39 10.07
N LYS A 178 -13.55 -11.85 8.90
CA LYS A 178 -13.53 -12.57 7.62
C LYS A 178 -12.15 -12.47 6.97
N GLU A 179 -11.77 -13.55 6.30
CA GLU A 179 -10.57 -13.57 5.46
C GLU A 179 -10.76 -12.70 4.21
N LEU A 180 -9.68 -12.09 3.75
CA LEU A 180 -9.65 -11.28 2.54
C LEU A 180 -9.29 -12.20 1.35
N LEU A 181 -10.31 -12.71 0.66
CA LEU A 181 -10.13 -13.56 -0.52
C LEU A 181 -10.03 -12.68 -1.79
N ILE A 182 -8.95 -12.86 -2.56
CA ILE A 182 -8.66 -12.03 -3.74
C ILE A 182 -9.83 -12.07 -4.73
N ASP A 183 -10.38 -13.25 -5.01
CA ASP A 183 -11.46 -13.41 -5.99
C ASP A 183 -12.73 -12.65 -5.57
N GLU A 184 -13.09 -12.66 -4.27
CA GLU A 184 -14.22 -11.89 -3.76
C GLU A 184 -13.98 -10.38 -3.87
N ILE A 185 -12.80 -9.92 -3.44
CA ILE A 185 -12.43 -8.49 -3.54
C ILE A 185 -12.48 -8.02 -4.99
N MET A 186 -11.92 -8.79 -5.91
CA MET A 186 -11.86 -8.42 -7.33
C MET A 186 -13.23 -8.47 -8.00
N ALA A 187 -14.13 -9.38 -7.58
CA ALA A 187 -15.51 -9.42 -8.07
C ALA A 187 -16.29 -8.15 -7.67
N ASP A 188 -16.22 -7.77 -6.39
CA ASP A 188 -16.85 -6.53 -5.90
C ASP A 188 -16.23 -5.30 -6.55
N TYR A 189 -14.90 -5.28 -6.68
CA TYR A 189 -14.18 -4.17 -7.32
C TYR A 189 -14.58 -3.99 -8.79
N LYS A 190 -14.70 -5.07 -9.54
CA LYS A 190 -15.16 -5.06 -10.93
C LYS A 190 -16.58 -4.49 -11.05
N GLN A 191 -17.46 -4.83 -10.10
CA GLN A 191 -18.81 -4.29 -10.05
C GLN A 191 -18.81 -2.77 -9.81
N TRP A 192 -18.00 -2.28 -8.85
CA TRP A 192 -17.82 -0.85 -8.61
C TRP A 192 -17.29 -0.12 -9.84
N SER A 193 -16.24 -0.66 -10.46
CA SER A 193 -15.67 -0.12 -11.70
C SER A 193 -16.70 0.04 -12.79
N GLN A 194 -17.59 -0.95 -13.00
CA GLN A 194 -18.65 -0.88 -14.00
C GLN A 194 -19.68 0.23 -13.69
N TYR A 195 -20.06 0.40 -12.42
CA TYR A 195 -20.98 1.47 -12.04
C TYR A 195 -20.35 2.84 -12.26
N PHE A 196 -19.12 3.03 -11.79
CA PHE A 196 -18.42 4.31 -11.91
C PHE A 196 -18.05 4.64 -13.36
N ARG A 197 -17.69 3.66 -14.18
CA ARG A 197 -17.44 3.85 -15.62
C ARG A 197 -18.68 4.43 -16.33
N ARG A 198 -19.86 3.88 -16.06
CA ARG A 198 -21.13 4.36 -16.66
C ARG A 198 -21.47 5.80 -16.27
N ILE A 199 -21.09 6.23 -15.08
CA ILE A 199 -21.32 7.59 -14.60
C ILE A 199 -20.25 8.55 -15.13
N ALA A 200 -19.00 8.10 -15.21
CA ALA A 200 -17.85 8.95 -15.43
C ALA A 200 -17.46 9.14 -16.89
N TYR A 201 -17.69 8.13 -17.74
CA TYR A 201 -17.28 8.19 -19.13
C TYR A 201 -18.37 8.75 -20.05
N LYS A 202 -17.93 9.34 -21.16
CA LYS A 202 -18.80 9.73 -22.28
C LYS A 202 -19.37 8.47 -22.95
N GLU A 203 -20.57 8.56 -23.50
CA GLU A 203 -21.29 7.40 -24.08
C GLU A 203 -20.48 6.68 -25.18
N GLU A 204 -19.72 7.41 -25.97
CA GLU A 204 -18.89 6.87 -27.05
C GLU A 204 -17.81 5.88 -26.55
N TYR A 205 -17.35 6.02 -25.28
CA TYR A 205 -16.32 5.16 -24.67
C TYR A 205 -16.89 4.04 -23.77
N LEU A 206 -18.21 3.95 -23.63
CA LEU A 206 -18.82 2.91 -22.80
C LEU A 206 -18.84 1.53 -23.50
N ASN A 207 -18.73 1.49 -24.82
CA ASN A 207 -18.86 0.28 -25.64
C ASN A 207 -17.49 -0.28 -26.11
N GLU A 208 -16.39 0.35 -25.78
CA GLU A 208 -15.04 -0.07 -26.21
C GLU A 208 -14.49 -1.27 -25.43
N SER A 209 -15.18 -1.72 -24.37
CA SER A 209 -14.74 -2.81 -23.48
C SER A 209 -15.57 -4.10 -23.70
N ASN A 210 -15.46 -4.69 -24.90
CA ASN A 210 -15.91 -6.06 -25.18
C ASN A 210 -14.75 -6.93 -25.61
#